data_3bfdb97e88c3345dd5f0c7f057f4cb91
#
_entry.id   3bfdb97e88c3345dd5f0c7f057f4cb91
#
_cell.length_a   1.000
_cell.length_b   1.000
_cell.length_c   1.000
_cell.angle_alpha   90.00
_cell.angle_beta   90.00
_cell.angle_gamma   90.00
#
_symmetry.space_group_name_H-M   'P 1'
#
loop_
_entity.id
_entity.type
_entity.pdbx_description
1 polymer ?
#
loop_
_entity_poly.entity_id
_entity_poly.type
_entity_poly.pdbx_seq_one_letter_code
_entity_poly.pdbx_strand_id
1 'polypeptide(L)'
;MIDHVHDLDAVREATDRLLSAIGELDNAAVAEPSRLPGWSRGHLLAHLARNADALVNVLEGRPMYVSGEAREADIERDAPRPLKVQLADLRDSSARFLRTADVPADWSRTIEMRNGVTDSAARVPFRRLVEVELHHVDLGIGYELTHLSDEFVAREIDFLTERFTGNPGVPALRLEATGKKHGGKQWSTGRPEGEPVSVSGPPAALMGWLAGRCDGSDLETGGAPLPALPPL
;
A
#
# COMPACT_ATOMS: atom_id res chain seq x y z
N MET A 1 2.98 4.55 17.53
CA MET A 1 2.37 3.39 18.24
C MET A 1 1.43 2.71 17.25
N ILE A 2 1.48 1.38 17.15
CA ILE A 2 0.54 0.62 16.29
C ILE A 2 -0.81 0.59 17.01
N ASP A 3 -1.85 1.06 16.35
CA ASP A 3 -3.23 1.04 16.85
C ASP A 3 -4.11 0.29 15.83
N HIS A 4 -4.20 -1.03 15.99
CA HIS A 4 -4.93 -1.90 15.09
C HIS A 4 -6.44 -1.63 15.07
N VAL A 5 -7.02 -1.08 16.14
CA VAL A 5 -8.46 -0.74 16.19
C VAL A 5 -8.73 0.47 15.30
N HIS A 6 -7.94 1.53 15.47
CA HIS A 6 -8.01 2.71 14.61
C HIS A 6 -7.74 2.35 13.14
N ASP A 7 -6.76 1.47 12.89
CA ASP A 7 -6.45 1.02 11.54
C ASP A 7 -7.59 0.23 10.90
N LEU A 8 -8.33 -0.57 11.66
CA LEU A 8 -9.51 -1.29 11.15
C LEU A 8 -10.64 -0.33 10.76
N ASP A 9 -10.86 0.72 11.53
CA ASP A 9 -11.85 1.75 11.18
C ASP A 9 -11.43 2.47 9.89
N ALA A 10 -10.14 2.84 9.76
CA ALA A 10 -9.62 3.43 8.53
C ALA A 10 -9.73 2.49 7.31
N VAL A 11 -9.52 1.18 7.49
CA VAL A 11 -9.72 0.16 6.43
C VAL A 11 -11.19 0.11 5.99
N ARG A 12 -12.15 0.19 6.93
CA ARG A 12 -13.60 0.23 6.59
C ARG A 12 -13.90 1.43 5.71
N GLU A 13 -13.51 2.62 6.16
CA GLU A 13 -13.75 3.87 5.43
C GLU A 13 -13.09 3.88 4.04
N ALA A 14 -11.83 3.47 3.95
CA ALA A 14 -11.11 3.39 2.69
C ALA A 14 -11.73 2.36 1.72
N THR A 15 -12.16 1.20 2.24
CA THR A 15 -12.82 0.17 1.46
C THR A 15 -14.18 0.64 0.93
N ASP A 16 -14.99 1.29 1.76
CA ASP A 16 -16.29 1.82 1.35
C ASP A 16 -16.14 2.89 0.26
N ARG A 17 -15.16 3.78 0.42
CA ARG A 17 -14.82 4.79 -0.60
C ARG A 17 -14.40 4.16 -1.92
N LEU A 18 -13.53 3.15 -1.87
CA LEU A 18 -13.07 2.39 -3.04
C LEU A 18 -14.24 1.67 -3.73
N LEU A 19 -15.05 0.93 -3.00
CA LEU A 19 -16.21 0.20 -3.53
C LEU A 19 -17.24 1.14 -4.17
N SER A 20 -17.45 2.31 -3.59
CA SER A 20 -18.32 3.34 -4.17
C SER A 20 -17.77 3.85 -5.51
N ALA A 21 -16.48 4.19 -5.57
CA ALA A 21 -15.86 4.68 -6.79
C ALA A 21 -15.87 3.64 -7.92
N ILE A 22 -15.60 2.36 -7.60
CA ILE A 22 -15.66 1.26 -8.58
C ILE A 22 -17.09 1.02 -9.04
N GLY A 23 -18.08 1.20 -8.17
CA GLY A 23 -19.50 1.01 -8.49
C GLY A 23 -20.03 1.96 -9.57
N GLU A 24 -19.36 3.09 -9.81
CA GLU A 24 -19.71 4.07 -10.86
C GLU A 24 -19.09 3.70 -12.23
N LEU A 25 -18.22 2.71 -12.31
CA LEU A 25 -17.58 2.27 -13.54
C LEU A 25 -18.51 1.38 -14.37
N ASP A 26 -18.25 1.32 -15.66
CA ASP A 26 -18.87 0.34 -16.54
C ASP A 26 -18.00 -0.93 -16.69
N ASN A 27 -18.54 -1.95 -17.34
CA ASN A 27 -17.82 -3.22 -17.51
C ASN A 27 -16.59 -3.08 -18.44
N ALA A 28 -16.56 -2.10 -19.34
CA ALA A 28 -15.42 -1.87 -20.25
C ALA A 28 -14.20 -1.37 -19.47
N ALA A 29 -14.43 -0.58 -18.42
CA ALA A 29 -13.36 -0.04 -17.58
C ALA A 29 -12.47 -1.10 -16.93
N VAL A 30 -12.95 -2.35 -16.76
CA VAL A 30 -12.16 -3.45 -16.17
C VAL A 30 -10.92 -3.78 -17.02
N ALA A 31 -11.07 -3.73 -18.34
CA ALA A 31 -9.99 -4.05 -19.28
C ALA A 31 -9.02 -2.88 -19.53
N GLU A 32 -9.38 -1.67 -19.10
CA GLU A 32 -8.52 -0.51 -19.28
C GLU A 32 -7.24 -0.60 -18.43
N PRO A 33 -6.12 -0.02 -18.90
CA PRO A 33 -4.88 -0.02 -18.16
C PRO A 33 -5.04 0.72 -16.82
N SER A 34 -4.39 0.19 -15.79
CA SER A 34 -4.18 0.88 -14.53
C SER A 34 -2.90 1.74 -14.59
N ARG A 35 -2.56 2.42 -13.50
CA ARG A 35 -1.27 3.13 -13.38
C ARG A 35 -0.09 2.18 -13.14
N LEU A 36 -0.35 0.91 -12.81
CA LEU A 36 0.71 -0.08 -12.67
C LEU A 36 1.06 -0.70 -14.03
N PRO A 37 2.34 -0.67 -14.43
CA PRO A 37 2.76 -1.23 -15.72
C PRO A 37 2.36 -2.70 -15.88
N GLY A 38 1.73 -3.03 -17.01
CA GLY A 38 1.31 -4.40 -17.33
C GLY A 38 -0.01 -4.85 -16.69
N TRP A 39 -0.60 -4.05 -15.78
CA TRP A 39 -1.84 -4.40 -15.11
C TRP A 39 -3.02 -3.55 -15.61
N SER A 40 -4.13 -4.22 -15.93
CA SER A 40 -5.43 -3.55 -16.09
C SER A 40 -6.07 -3.25 -14.74
N ARG A 41 -7.14 -2.47 -14.73
CA ARG A 41 -7.95 -2.25 -13.53
C ARG A 41 -8.48 -3.57 -12.98
N GLY A 42 -8.86 -4.51 -13.85
CA GLY A 42 -9.29 -5.85 -13.43
C GLY A 42 -8.23 -6.62 -12.65
N HIS A 43 -6.95 -6.51 -13.01
CA HIS A 43 -5.85 -7.10 -12.25
C HIS A 43 -5.76 -6.50 -10.83
N LEU A 44 -5.92 -5.17 -10.71
CA LEU A 44 -5.94 -4.52 -9.40
C LEU A 44 -7.11 -4.98 -8.52
N LEU A 45 -8.31 -5.10 -9.10
CA LEU A 45 -9.49 -5.57 -8.37
C LEU A 45 -9.32 -7.01 -7.89
N ALA A 46 -8.82 -7.89 -8.77
CA ALA A 46 -8.50 -9.26 -8.43
C ALA A 46 -7.42 -9.33 -7.34
N HIS A 47 -6.35 -8.54 -7.49
CA HIS A 47 -5.28 -8.44 -6.49
C HIS A 47 -5.82 -8.01 -5.13
N LEU A 48 -6.63 -6.96 -5.06
CA LEU A 48 -7.19 -6.45 -3.80
C LEU A 48 -8.07 -7.49 -3.09
N ALA A 49 -8.86 -8.26 -3.86
CA ALA A 49 -9.66 -9.35 -3.31
C ALA A 49 -8.77 -10.47 -2.75
N ARG A 50 -7.79 -10.93 -3.53
CA ARG A 50 -6.84 -11.99 -3.09
C ARG A 50 -5.95 -11.54 -1.94
N ASN A 51 -5.58 -10.25 -1.88
CA ASN A 51 -4.83 -9.69 -0.75
C ASN A 51 -5.65 -9.77 0.56
N ALA A 52 -6.94 -9.44 0.52
CA ALA A 52 -7.80 -9.58 1.70
C ALA A 52 -7.85 -11.03 2.20
N ASP A 53 -8.04 -12.00 1.30
CA ASP A 53 -8.04 -13.43 1.63
C ASP A 53 -6.69 -13.88 2.21
N ALA A 54 -5.60 -13.40 1.64
CA ALA A 54 -4.25 -13.72 2.10
C ALA A 54 -3.99 -13.18 3.53
N LEU A 55 -4.46 -11.97 3.84
CA LEU A 55 -4.35 -11.41 5.18
C LEU A 55 -5.25 -12.13 6.20
N VAL A 56 -6.42 -12.65 5.79
CA VAL A 56 -7.21 -13.58 6.61
C VAL A 56 -6.40 -14.82 6.95
N ASN A 57 -5.72 -15.43 5.96
CA ASN A 57 -4.87 -16.59 6.21
C ASN A 57 -3.79 -16.29 7.27
N VAL A 58 -3.12 -15.15 7.15
CA VAL A 58 -2.10 -14.70 8.11
C VAL A 58 -2.69 -14.53 9.52
N LEU A 59 -3.85 -13.88 9.64
CA LEU A 59 -4.52 -13.69 10.92
C LEU A 59 -4.97 -15.03 11.55
N GLU A 60 -5.27 -16.01 10.74
CA GLU A 60 -5.62 -17.36 11.19
C GLU A 60 -4.41 -18.30 11.35
N GLY A 61 -3.20 -17.80 11.18
CA GLY A 61 -1.96 -18.57 11.35
C GLY A 61 -1.64 -19.51 10.20
N ARG A 62 -2.21 -19.27 9.02
CA ARG A 62 -1.90 -19.99 7.79
C ARG A 62 -0.89 -19.23 6.93
N PRO A 63 -0.17 -19.89 6.01
CA PRO A 63 0.63 -19.21 5.00
C PRO A 63 -0.18 -18.18 4.21
N MET A 64 0.40 -17.01 3.96
CA MET A 64 -0.26 -15.91 3.23
C MET A 64 -0.78 -16.37 1.86
N TYR A 65 0.04 -17.08 1.10
CA TYR A 65 -0.27 -17.71 -0.19
C TYR A 65 0.28 -19.13 -0.21
N VAL A 66 -0.28 -19.99 -1.07
CA VAL A 66 0.26 -21.34 -1.31
C VAL A 66 1.64 -21.23 -1.94
N SER A 67 1.78 -20.35 -2.95
CA SER A 67 3.07 -19.96 -3.57
C SER A 67 2.92 -18.62 -4.29
N GLY A 68 4.05 -18.06 -4.74
CA GLY A 68 4.04 -16.86 -5.60
C GLY A 68 3.33 -17.10 -6.92
N GLU A 69 3.58 -18.25 -7.55
CA GLU A 69 2.96 -18.66 -8.82
C GLU A 69 1.46 -18.83 -8.68
N ALA A 70 0.98 -19.41 -7.58
CA ALA A 70 -0.44 -19.57 -7.31
C ALA A 70 -1.13 -18.20 -7.17
N ARG A 71 -0.48 -17.24 -6.47
CA ARG A 71 -0.98 -15.87 -6.38
C ARG A 71 -1.13 -15.22 -7.75
N GLU A 72 -0.08 -15.27 -8.57
CA GLU A 72 -0.11 -14.69 -9.93
C GLU A 72 -1.20 -15.35 -10.79
N ALA A 73 -1.27 -16.68 -10.77
CA ALA A 73 -2.29 -17.43 -11.51
C ALA A 73 -3.74 -17.07 -11.08
N ASP A 74 -3.96 -16.83 -9.79
CA ASP A 74 -5.27 -16.41 -9.27
C ASP A 74 -5.63 -15.00 -9.76
N ILE A 75 -4.68 -14.07 -9.78
CA ILE A 75 -4.89 -12.70 -10.27
C ILE A 75 -5.19 -12.73 -11.78
N GLU A 76 -4.36 -13.42 -12.57
CA GLU A 76 -4.55 -13.53 -14.03
C GLU A 76 -5.90 -14.16 -14.41
N ARG A 77 -6.29 -15.24 -13.71
CA ARG A 77 -7.59 -15.90 -13.91
C ARG A 77 -8.74 -14.95 -13.61
N ASP A 78 -8.65 -14.16 -12.56
CA ASP A 78 -9.73 -13.34 -12.03
C ASP A 78 -9.81 -11.95 -12.69
N ALA A 79 -8.71 -11.42 -13.25
CA ALA A 79 -8.63 -10.12 -13.86
C ALA A 79 -9.67 -9.84 -14.98
N PRO A 80 -9.98 -10.78 -15.90
CA PRO A 80 -10.95 -10.54 -16.98
C PRO A 80 -12.43 -10.70 -16.57
N ARG A 81 -12.73 -11.02 -15.30
CA ARG A 81 -14.11 -11.21 -14.85
C ARG A 81 -14.92 -9.93 -14.98
N PRO A 82 -16.25 -10.04 -15.24
CA PRO A 82 -17.14 -8.88 -15.29
C PRO A 82 -17.07 -8.04 -14.01
N LEU A 83 -17.18 -6.72 -14.15
CA LEU A 83 -17.10 -5.76 -13.04
C LEU A 83 -17.99 -6.14 -11.86
N LYS A 84 -19.25 -6.55 -12.13
CA LYS A 84 -20.19 -6.97 -11.07
C LYS A 84 -19.64 -8.15 -10.24
N VAL A 85 -18.95 -9.08 -10.88
CA VAL A 85 -18.37 -10.25 -10.22
C VAL A 85 -17.17 -9.85 -9.38
N GLN A 86 -16.29 -8.99 -9.93
CA GLN A 86 -15.13 -8.48 -9.20
C GLN A 86 -15.52 -7.61 -8.00
N LEU A 87 -16.54 -6.75 -8.19
CA LEU A 87 -17.05 -5.88 -7.11
C LEU A 87 -17.66 -6.74 -5.96
N ALA A 88 -18.40 -7.80 -6.29
CA ALA A 88 -18.92 -8.71 -5.28
C ALA A 88 -17.81 -9.45 -4.54
N ASP A 89 -16.82 -9.97 -5.26
CA ASP A 89 -15.67 -10.68 -4.69
C ASP A 89 -14.84 -9.75 -3.76
N LEU A 90 -14.56 -8.53 -4.20
CA LEU A 90 -13.83 -7.55 -3.38
C LEU A 90 -14.61 -7.16 -2.12
N ARG A 91 -15.94 -6.98 -2.23
CA ARG A 91 -16.80 -6.72 -1.08
C ARG A 91 -16.78 -7.87 -0.08
N ASP A 92 -16.96 -9.09 -0.57
CA ASP A 92 -17.06 -10.28 0.27
C ASP A 92 -15.73 -10.62 0.95
N SER A 93 -14.61 -10.51 0.23
CA SER A 93 -13.26 -10.74 0.78
C SER A 93 -12.88 -9.67 1.80
N SER A 94 -13.18 -8.39 1.54
CA SER A 94 -12.94 -7.30 2.48
C SER A 94 -13.79 -7.46 3.75
N ALA A 95 -15.06 -7.82 3.60
CA ALA A 95 -15.94 -8.07 4.74
C ALA A 95 -15.45 -9.28 5.58
N ARG A 96 -14.91 -10.31 4.95
CA ARG A 96 -14.29 -11.46 5.62
C ARG A 96 -13.06 -11.02 6.41
N PHE A 97 -12.19 -10.24 5.80
CA PHE A 97 -11.01 -9.68 6.50
C PHE A 97 -11.42 -8.91 7.75
N LEU A 98 -12.36 -7.98 7.64
CA LEU A 98 -12.83 -7.17 8.77
C LEU A 98 -13.43 -8.05 9.87
N ARG A 99 -14.28 -9.03 9.54
CA ARG A 99 -14.85 -9.96 10.54
C ARG A 99 -13.76 -10.78 11.24
N THR A 100 -12.74 -11.25 10.51
CA THR A 100 -11.64 -12.01 11.10
C THR A 100 -10.81 -11.13 12.04
N ALA A 101 -10.58 -9.87 11.67
CA ALA A 101 -9.82 -8.92 12.46
C ALA A 101 -10.59 -8.35 13.66
N ASP A 102 -11.92 -8.41 13.67
CA ASP A 102 -12.76 -8.01 14.83
C ASP A 102 -12.77 -9.07 15.97
N VAL A 103 -12.30 -10.29 15.69
CA VAL A 103 -12.23 -11.32 16.74
C VAL A 103 -11.07 -11.03 17.68
N PRO A 104 -11.28 -11.12 19.01
CA PRO A 104 -10.20 -10.98 19.96
C PRO A 104 -9.04 -11.96 19.67
N ALA A 105 -7.84 -11.44 19.54
CA ALA A 105 -6.66 -12.20 19.18
C ALA A 105 -5.43 -11.65 19.90
N ASP A 106 -4.35 -12.44 19.92
CA ASP A 106 -3.04 -11.94 20.35
C ASP A 106 -2.42 -11.11 19.22
N TRP A 107 -2.65 -9.82 19.26
CA TRP A 107 -2.13 -8.84 18.30
C TRP A 107 -0.61 -8.60 18.46
N SER A 108 -0.01 -9.02 19.57
CA SER A 108 1.44 -8.90 19.79
C SER A 108 2.25 -10.02 19.12
N ARG A 109 1.58 -11.11 18.69
CA ARG A 109 2.26 -12.23 18.05
C ARG A 109 2.98 -11.83 16.78
N THR A 110 4.11 -12.47 16.54
CA THR A 110 4.83 -12.37 15.26
C THR A 110 4.10 -13.20 14.20
N ILE A 111 3.96 -12.63 13.03
CA ILE A 111 3.39 -13.27 11.84
C ILE A 111 4.42 -13.31 10.73
N GLU A 112 4.25 -14.24 9.81
CA GLU A 112 5.03 -14.32 8.57
C GLU A 112 4.19 -13.84 7.40
N MET A 113 4.77 -12.93 6.63
CA MET A 113 4.21 -12.38 5.40
C MET A 113 4.91 -13.01 4.18
N ARG A 114 4.57 -12.54 2.98
CA ARG A 114 5.22 -12.98 1.74
C ARG A 114 6.75 -12.79 1.82
N ASN A 115 7.49 -13.71 1.19
CA ASN A 115 8.96 -13.70 1.08
C ASN A 115 9.69 -13.77 2.44
N GLY A 116 9.09 -14.41 3.46
CA GLY A 116 9.70 -14.57 4.78
C GLY A 116 9.80 -13.30 5.61
N VAL A 117 9.12 -12.23 5.19
CA VAL A 117 9.04 -11.00 5.99
C VAL A 117 8.23 -11.26 7.25
N THR A 118 8.78 -10.95 8.40
CA THR A 118 8.09 -11.06 9.69
C THR A 118 7.61 -9.69 10.18
N ASP A 119 6.46 -9.66 10.84
CA ASP A 119 5.89 -8.43 11.41
C ASP A 119 5.02 -8.78 12.64
N SER A 120 4.54 -7.76 13.34
CA SER A 120 3.50 -7.91 14.36
C SER A 120 2.12 -8.08 13.71
N ALA A 121 1.29 -8.96 14.26
CA ALA A 121 -0.10 -9.09 13.83
C ALA A 121 -0.86 -7.74 13.91
N ALA A 122 -0.54 -6.91 14.89
CA ALA A 122 -1.13 -5.57 15.04
C ALA A 122 -0.88 -4.64 13.84
N ARG A 123 0.10 -4.93 12.99
CA ARG A 123 0.38 -4.12 11.79
C ARG A 123 -0.44 -4.57 10.55
N VAL A 124 -1.11 -5.73 10.61
CA VAL A 124 -1.91 -6.26 9.48
C VAL A 124 -3.00 -5.30 9.03
N PRO A 125 -3.78 -4.67 9.91
CA PRO A 125 -4.77 -3.68 9.48
C PRO A 125 -4.15 -2.50 8.73
N PHE A 126 -3.04 -1.94 9.21
CA PHE A 126 -2.36 -0.86 8.49
C PHE A 126 -1.84 -1.32 7.11
N ARG A 127 -1.27 -2.52 7.02
CA ARG A 127 -0.85 -3.09 5.72
C ARG A 127 -2.02 -3.22 4.75
N ARG A 128 -3.22 -3.62 5.26
CA ARG A 128 -4.43 -3.64 4.43
C ARG A 128 -4.87 -2.25 4.01
N LEU A 129 -4.75 -1.26 4.89
CA LEU A 129 -5.04 0.14 4.57
C LEU A 129 -4.15 0.64 3.42
N VAL A 130 -2.84 0.35 3.49
CA VAL A 130 -1.88 0.69 2.42
C VAL A 130 -2.29 0.09 1.08
N GLU A 131 -2.65 -1.19 1.04
CA GLU A 131 -3.13 -1.86 -0.17
C GLU A 131 -4.38 -1.16 -0.75
N VAL A 132 -5.36 -0.86 0.09
CA VAL A 132 -6.62 -0.23 -0.36
C VAL A 132 -6.38 1.19 -0.87
N GLU A 133 -5.65 2.01 -0.14
CA GLU A 133 -5.43 3.42 -0.47
C GLU A 133 -4.54 3.57 -1.71
N LEU A 134 -3.39 2.90 -1.76
CA LEU A 134 -2.47 3.03 -2.89
C LEU A 134 -3.04 2.42 -4.17
N HIS A 135 -3.72 1.28 -4.09
CA HIS A 135 -4.34 0.71 -5.28
C HIS A 135 -5.62 1.45 -5.72
N HIS A 136 -6.29 2.20 -4.84
CA HIS A 136 -7.32 3.14 -5.28
C HIS A 136 -6.71 4.24 -6.18
N VAL A 137 -5.53 4.77 -5.82
CA VAL A 137 -4.77 5.69 -6.67
C VAL A 137 -4.35 5.00 -7.97
N ASP A 138 -3.86 3.77 -7.89
CA ASP A 138 -3.36 3.01 -9.06
C ASP A 138 -4.47 2.66 -10.06
N LEU A 139 -5.74 2.59 -9.67
CA LEU A 139 -6.87 2.41 -10.58
C LEU A 139 -7.01 3.54 -11.60
N GLY A 140 -6.52 4.74 -11.30
CA GLY A 140 -6.58 5.88 -12.23
C GLY A 140 -8.01 6.36 -12.54
N ILE A 141 -8.89 6.36 -11.53
CA ILE A 141 -10.31 6.72 -11.63
C ILE A 141 -10.65 8.01 -10.87
N GLY A 142 -9.69 8.92 -10.75
CA GLY A 142 -9.90 10.24 -10.13
C GLY A 142 -9.50 10.33 -8.65
N TYR A 143 -9.09 9.22 -8.02
CA TYR A 143 -8.48 9.26 -6.69
C TYR A 143 -6.97 9.43 -6.83
N GLU A 144 -6.40 10.45 -6.19
CA GLU A 144 -5.01 10.87 -6.35
C GLU A 144 -4.27 10.87 -5.01
N LEU A 145 -2.93 10.92 -5.03
CA LEU A 145 -2.10 10.99 -3.82
C LEU A 145 -2.47 12.16 -2.90
N THR A 146 -2.95 13.25 -3.48
CA THR A 146 -3.40 14.45 -2.73
C THR A 146 -4.73 14.27 -2.01
N HIS A 147 -5.48 13.20 -2.28
CA HIS A 147 -6.72 12.85 -1.59
C HIS A 147 -6.50 11.96 -0.36
N LEU A 148 -5.29 11.42 -0.21
CA LEU A 148 -4.89 10.63 0.96
C LEU A 148 -4.86 11.51 2.22
N SER A 149 -5.27 10.98 3.35
CA SER A 149 -5.25 11.73 4.59
C SER A 149 -3.82 12.04 5.05
N ASP A 150 -3.63 13.20 5.68
CA ASP A 150 -2.33 13.61 6.23
C ASP A 150 -1.77 12.54 7.20
N GLU A 151 -2.64 11.89 7.96
CA GLU A 151 -2.26 10.84 8.90
C GLU A 151 -1.75 9.59 8.16
N PHE A 152 -2.48 9.12 7.15
CA PHE A 152 -2.05 7.98 6.34
C PHE A 152 -0.70 8.25 5.69
N VAL A 153 -0.55 9.42 5.04
CA VAL A 153 0.68 9.82 4.36
C VAL A 153 1.87 9.82 5.33
N ALA A 154 1.70 10.40 6.52
CA ALA A 154 2.79 10.45 7.51
C ALA A 154 3.20 9.06 8.01
N ARG A 155 2.23 8.16 8.23
CA ARG A 155 2.46 6.79 8.69
C ARG A 155 3.06 5.91 7.60
N GLU A 156 2.64 6.11 6.35
CA GLU A 156 3.21 5.37 5.23
C GLU A 156 4.66 5.80 4.96
N ILE A 157 5.01 7.08 5.12
CA ILE A 157 6.42 7.50 5.08
C ILE A 157 7.21 6.80 6.19
N ASP A 158 6.70 6.77 7.43
CA ASP A 158 7.35 6.08 8.55
C ASP A 158 7.57 4.58 8.22
N PHE A 159 6.56 3.92 7.65
CA PHE A 159 6.62 2.52 7.27
C PHE A 159 7.62 2.24 6.12
N LEU A 160 7.61 3.06 5.08
CA LEU A 160 8.51 2.92 3.93
C LEU A 160 9.97 3.22 4.31
N THR A 161 10.20 4.22 5.15
CA THR A 161 11.55 4.51 5.65
C THR A 161 12.08 3.39 6.54
N GLU A 162 11.26 2.80 7.41
CA GLU A 162 11.62 1.59 8.17
C GLU A 162 11.98 0.44 7.21
N ARG A 163 11.18 0.19 6.18
CA ARG A 163 11.40 -0.87 5.19
C ARG A 163 12.69 -0.72 4.39
N PHE A 164 13.07 0.51 4.05
CA PHE A 164 14.29 0.78 3.30
C PHE A 164 15.55 0.89 4.18
N THR A 165 15.40 0.96 5.49
CA THR A 165 16.54 1.06 6.41
C THR A 165 17.46 -0.16 6.29
N GLY A 166 18.74 0.09 6.04
CA GLY A 166 19.74 -0.96 5.84
C GLY A 166 19.69 -1.64 4.48
N ASN A 167 18.81 -1.24 3.56
CA ASN A 167 18.74 -1.82 2.23
C ASN A 167 19.94 -1.36 1.37
N PRO A 168 20.83 -2.25 0.91
CA PRO A 168 22.01 -1.88 0.13
C PRO A 168 21.67 -1.30 -1.24
N GLY A 169 20.48 -1.58 -1.79
CA GLY A 169 19.98 -1.02 -3.04
C GLY A 169 19.45 0.41 -2.93
N VAL A 170 19.35 0.93 -1.70
CA VAL A 170 18.88 2.30 -1.45
C VAL A 170 20.05 3.12 -0.90
N PRO A 171 20.45 4.23 -1.55
CA PRO A 171 21.51 5.09 -1.00
C PRO A 171 21.11 5.65 0.37
N ALA A 172 22.09 6.15 1.14
CA ALA A 172 21.78 6.89 2.36
C ALA A 172 20.91 8.11 2.01
N LEU A 173 19.77 8.25 2.68
CA LEU A 173 18.80 9.31 2.43
C LEU A 173 18.48 10.07 3.72
N ARG A 174 18.34 11.38 3.60
CA ARG A 174 17.73 12.26 4.61
C ARG A 174 16.51 12.92 3.98
N LEU A 175 15.34 12.62 4.50
CA LEU A 175 14.06 13.12 3.99
C LEU A 175 13.57 14.24 4.90
N GLU A 176 12.96 15.26 4.32
CA GLU A 176 12.35 16.35 5.07
C GLU A 176 10.99 16.74 4.47
N ALA A 177 9.95 16.66 5.28
CA ALA A 177 8.64 17.14 4.89
C ALA A 177 8.59 18.67 4.93
N THR A 178 8.09 19.29 3.85
CA THR A 178 7.85 20.72 3.78
C THR A 178 6.36 21.06 3.94
N GLY A 179 6.05 22.34 4.22
CA GLY A 179 4.67 22.81 4.35
C GLY A 179 4.25 23.13 5.80
N LYS A 180 3.12 23.84 5.94
CA LYS A 180 2.71 24.43 7.23
C LYS A 180 2.29 23.40 8.29
N LYS A 181 1.72 22.27 7.90
CA LYS A 181 1.20 21.28 8.86
C LYS A 181 2.24 20.23 9.30
N HIS A 182 3.19 19.89 8.45
CA HIS A 182 4.15 18.80 8.66
C HIS A 182 5.60 19.23 8.44
N GLY A 183 5.82 20.55 8.27
CA GLY A 183 7.15 21.10 8.03
C GLY A 183 8.12 20.78 9.16
N GLY A 184 9.31 20.31 8.76
CA GLY A 184 10.38 19.96 9.68
C GLY A 184 10.37 18.52 10.21
N LYS A 185 9.38 17.66 9.89
CA LYS A 185 9.51 16.22 10.18
C LYS A 185 10.57 15.64 9.25
N GLN A 186 11.53 14.94 9.85
CA GLN A 186 12.67 14.36 9.13
C GLN A 186 12.74 12.85 9.36
N TRP A 187 13.27 12.14 8.36
CA TRP A 187 13.55 10.72 8.40
C TRP A 187 14.94 10.46 7.83
N SER A 188 15.54 9.34 8.24
CA SER A 188 16.75 8.81 7.63
C SER A 188 16.51 7.37 7.23
N THR A 189 16.96 6.96 6.05
CA THR A 189 16.76 5.60 5.56
C THR A 189 17.84 5.21 4.54
N GLY A 190 17.76 3.98 3.99
CA GLY A 190 18.73 3.45 3.06
C GLY A 190 19.92 2.80 3.75
N ARG A 191 21.02 2.62 3.02
CA ARG A 191 22.26 2.05 3.56
C ARG A 191 22.88 3.00 4.59
N PRO A 192 23.57 2.45 5.62
CA PRO A 192 24.15 3.28 6.67
C PRO A 192 25.41 4.05 6.23
N GLU A 193 26.06 3.61 5.14
CA GLU A 193 27.30 4.19 4.65
C GLU A 193 27.07 5.20 3.54
N GLY A 194 27.96 6.21 3.49
CA GLY A 194 28.00 7.24 2.45
C GLY A 194 27.35 8.55 2.90
N GLU A 195 27.62 9.62 2.13
CA GLU A 195 26.95 10.91 2.31
C GLU A 195 25.46 10.76 1.98
N PRO A 196 24.54 11.16 2.89
CA PRO A 196 23.13 11.09 2.61
C PRO A 196 22.70 12.09 1.53
N VAL A 197 21.92 11.64 0.58
CA VAL A 197 21.21 12.53 -0.33
C VAL A 197 20.04 13.13 0.43
N SER A 198 20.01 14.47 0.54
CA SER A 198 18.89 15.19 1.14
C SER A 198 17.77 15.35 0.11
N VAL A 199 16.55 14.92 0.50
CA VAL A 199 15.35 15.03 -0.35
C VAL A 199 14.27 15.73 0.48
N SER A 200 13.74 16.85 -0.01
CA SER A 200 12.68 17.57 0.67
C SER A 200 11.50 17.86 -0.24
N GLY A 201 10.30 17.96 0.34
CA GLY A 201 9.10 18.27 -0.43
C GLY A 201 7.80 18.04 0.34
N PRO A 202 6.66 18.24 -0.33
CA PRO A 202 5.36 17.96 0.26
C PRO A 202 5.25 16.49 0.71
N PRO A 203 4.63 16.18 1.87
CA PRO A 203 4.52 14.81 2.37
C PRO A 203 3.95 13.82 1.35
N ALA A 204 2.89 14.19 0.62
CA ALA A 204 2.28 13.31 -0.39
C ALA A 204 3.25 13.00 -1.55
N ALA A 205 4.11 13.94 -1.96
CA ALA A 205 5.13 13.73 -2.98
C ALA A 205 6.26 12.83 -2.45
N LEU A 206 6.71 13.04 -1.21
CA LEU A 206 7.70 12.15 -0.56
C LEU A 206 7.17 10.72 -0.47
N MET A 207 5.96 10.55 0.03
CA MET A 207 5.32 9.24 0.15
C MET A 207 5.14 8.59 -1.22
N GLY A 208 4.62 9.34 -2.20
CA GLY A 208 4.40 8.85 -3.56
C GLY A 208 5.70 8.39 -4.24
N TRP A 209 6.78 9.14 -4.08
CA TRP A 209 8.10 8.75 -4.58
C TRP A 209 8.64 7.51 -3.87
N LEU A 210 8.58 7.45 -2.54
CA LEU A 210 8.98 6.27 -1.77
C LEU A 210 8.17 5.03 -2.15
N ALA A 211 6.89 5.18 -2.43
CA ALA A 211 5.99 4.11 -2.84
C ALA A 211 6.09 3.78 -4.36
N GLY A 212 6.88 4.52 -5.14
CA GLY A 212 7.00 4.35 -6.59
C GLY A 212 5.73 4.74 -7.37
N ARG A 213 4.94 5.71 -6.87
CA ARG A 213 3.69 6.20 -7.48
C ARG A 213 3.82 7.58 -8.11
N CYS A 214 4.97 8.22 -8.00
CA CYS A 214 5.32 9.42 -8.76
C CYS A 214 6.83 9.44 -9.04
N ASP A 215 7.22 10.30 -9.98
CA ASP A 215 8.62 10.48 -10.39
C ASP A 215 9.44 11.37 -9.45
N GLY A 216 8.78 11.98 -8.45
CA GLY A 216 9.42 12.89 -7.51
C GLY A 216 9.74 14.27 -8.09
N SER A 217 9.11 14.69 -9.19
CA SER A 217 9.32 16.01 -9.82
C SER A 217 9.03 17.19 -8.87
N ASP A 218 8.18 16.97 -7.84
CA ASP A 218 7.86 17.97 -6.82
C ASP A 218 8.85 17.95 -5.63
N LEU A 219 9.93 17.17 -5.71
CA LEU A 219 10.93 17.03 -4.66
C LEU A 219 12.20 17.82 -4.97
N GLU A 220 12.79 18.38 -3.93
CA GLU A 220 14.04 19.11 -4.00
C GLU A 220 15.18 18.24 -3.44
N THR A 221 16.32 18.22 -4.15
CA THR A 221 17.49 17.40 -3.79
C THR A 221 18.77 18.23 -3.59
N GLY A 222 18.65 19.57 -3.58
CA GLY A 222 19.83 20.45 -3.50
C GLY A 222 20.75 20.37 -4.70
N GLY A 223 20.24 19.91 -5.86
CA GLY A 223 20.99 19.76 -7.12
C GLY A 223 21.60 18.37 -7.34
N ALA A 224 21.48 17.45 -6.42
CA ALA A 224 21.81 16.05 -6.65
C ALA A 224 20.70 15.35 -7.49
N PRO A 225 21.03 14.31 -8.28
CA PRO A 225 19.99 13.51 -8.93
C PRO A 225 19.12 12.80 -7.88
N LEU A 226 17.80 12.79 -8.10
CA LEU A 226 16.88 12.01 -7.26
C LEU A 226 17.17 10.51 -7.45
N PRO A 227 17.45 9.76 -6.36
CA PRO A 227 17.78 8.34 -6.49
C PRO A 227 16.57 7.51 -6.97
N ALA A 228 16.85 6.51 -7.84
CA ALA A 228 15.88 5.47 -8.13
C ALA A 228 15.79 4.51 -6.93
N LEU A 229 14.57 4.17 -6.54
CA LEU A 229 14.31 3.22 -5.46
C LEU A 229 13.91 1.84 -6.02
N PRO A 230 14.23 0.74 -5.34
CA PRO A 230 13.77 -0.57 -5.73
C PRO A 230 12.24 -0.69 -5.57
N PRO A 231 11.57 -1.55 -6.34
CA PRO A 231 10.14 -1.79 -6.19
C PRO A 231 9.81 -2.38 -4.80
N LEU A 232 8.60 -2.11 -4.34
CA LEU A 232 8.07 -2.56 -3.05
C LEU A 232 7.66 -4.04 -3.04
#